data_569ec51ebfa462cb05ecc5e2779884dc
#
_entry.id   569ec51ebfa462cb05ecc5e2779884dc
#
_cell.length_a   1.000
_cell.length_b   1.000
_cell.length_c   1.000
_cell.angle_alpha   90.00
_cell.angle_beta   90.00
_cell.angle_gamma   90.00
#
_symmetry.space_group_name_H-M   'P 1'
#
loop_
_entity.id
_entity.type
_entity.pdbx_description
1 polymer ?
#
loop_
_entity_poly.entity_id
_entity_poly.type
_entity_poly.pdbx_seq_one_letter_code
_entity_poly.pdbx_strand_id
1 'polypeptide(L)'
;MRALVTGGAGYIGSHAALRLLDEGHDVTVVDNLVRGHRGAIEVLQGVGGTRFTFVEADLAHTEALARAMELGRIDTVLHFAALTYVGESVDKPLDYFTANTAGGISLLRAMQQARVRRIVFSSTCATYGEPPQEEIPLRETLAQRPINPYGASKLLFERVLRDTCAAPAAEGAPPLAAVALRYFNVAGCDARGRLGEDHRPETHLIPIALEVALGKRGQLSVFGTDYATRDGTCIRDYVHIDDLIDAHLAALPALAHGAFRAWNVGIGRGYSVREVIESCRGVTGHAIPTVDAPRRAGDPPMLYADPTAIARDLGWRAQRTDLDETVRSAWRWMQAHPRGYA
;
A
#
# COMPACT_ATOMS: atom_id res chain seq x y z
N MET A 1 11.00 6.54 -18.15
CA MET A 1 9.65 6.95 -17.73
C MET A 1 9.76 8.15 -16.82
N ARG A 2 8.78 9.07 -16.87
CA ARG A 2 8.64 10.19 -15.94
C ARG A 2 7.40 9.93 -15.11
N ALA A 3 7.60 9.53 -13.86
CA ALA A 3 6.54 9.09 -12.98
C ALA A 3 6.16 10.18 -11.97
N LEU A 4 4.86 10.34 -11.70
CA LEU A 4 4.38 11.04 -10.53
C LEU A 4 3.95 9.99 -9.49
N VAL A 5 4.51 10.08 -8.29
CA VAL A 5 4.19 9.21 -7.15
C VAL A 5 3.47 10.06 -6.10
N THR A 6 2.17 9.86 -5.91
CA THR A 6 1.43 10.51 -4.83
C THR A 6 1.55 9.67 -3.56
N GLY A 7 1.66 10.33 -2.39
CA GLY A 7 1.92 9.63 -1.14
C GLY A 7 3.36 9.09 -1.04
N GLY A 8 4.29 9.73 -1.78
CA GLY A 8 5.66 9.26 -1.89
C GLY A 8 6.56 9.57 -0.69
N ALA A 9 6.05 10.27 0.34
CA ALA A 9 6.72 10.41 1.63
C ALA A 9 6.26 9.35 2.66
N GLY A 10 5.23 8.54 2.32
CA GLY A 10 4.74 7.42 3.11
C GLY A 10 5.51 6.13 2.82
N TYR A 11 5.23 5.07 3.58
CA TYR A 11 5.95 3.79 3.53
C TYR A 11 6.01 3.21 2.11
N ILE A 12 4.88 2.87 1.49
CA ILE A 12 4.86 2.18 0.19
C ILE A 12 5.28 3.12 -0.93
N GLY A 13 4.78 4.36 -0.93
CA GLY A 13 5.08 5.32 -1.98
C GLY A 13 6.56 5.71 -2.06
N SER A 14 7.24 5.82 -0.92
CA SER A 14 8.69 6.11 -0.89
C SER A 14 9.52 4.97 -1.46
N HIS A 15 9.16 3.70 -1.15
CA HIS A 15 9.82 2.53 -1.75
C HIS A 15 9.58 2.44 -3.26
N ALA A 16 8.38 2.80 -3.74
CA ALA A 16 8.11 2.88 -5.18
C ALA A 16 8.95 3.95 -5.87
N ALA A 17 9.02 5.15 -5.27
CA ALA A 17 9.84 6.24 -5.77
C ALA A 17 11.33 5.87 -5.78
N LEU A 18 11.83 5.24 -4.70
CA LEU A 18 13.21 4.76 -4.60
C LEU A 18 13.55 3.76 -5.69
N ARG A 19 12.69 2.75 -5.91
CA ARG A 19 12.90 1.74 -6.95
C ARG A 19 12.93 2.35 -8.34
N LEU A 20 12.03 3.27 -8.65
CA LEU A 20 12.03 3.99 -9.93
C LEU A 20 13.32 4.80 -10.14
N LEU A 21 13.82 5.47 -9.10
CA LEU A 21 15.08 6.20 -9.15
C LEU A 21 16.28 5.28 -9.34
N ASP A 22 16.33 4.13 -8.65
CA ASP A 22 17.36 3.11 -8.81
C ASP A 22 17.40 2.56 -10.25
N GLU A 23 16.23 2.44 -10.92
CA GLU A 23 16.10 2.03 -12.33
C GLU A 23 16.34 3.17 -13.34
N GLY A 24 16.73 4.35 -12.88
CA GLY A 24 17.11 5.47 -13.74
C GLY A 24 15.94 6.31 -14.26
N HIS A 25 14.76 6.21 -13.68
CA HIS A 25 13.59 6.99 -14.04
C HIS A 25 13.60 8.39 -13.42
N ASP A 26 12.88 9.34 -14.02
CA ASP A 26 12.60 10.64 -13.42
C ASP A 26 11.34 10.53 -12.56
N VAL A 27 11.42 11.00 -11.32
CA VAL A 27 10.34 10.85 -10.33
C VAL A 27 9.96 12.20 -9.74
N THR A 28 8.68 12.53 -9.82
CA THR A 28 8.08 13.63 -9.06
C THR A 28 7.23 13.02 -7.94
N VAL A 29 7.54 13.33 -6.70
CA VAL A 29 6.74 12.94 -5.53
C VAL A 29 5.81 14.08 -5.15
N VAL A 30 4.53 13.76 -4.92
CA VAL A 30 3.54 14.66 -4.31
C VAL A 30 3.09 14.08 -2.99
N ASP A 31 3.20 14.83 -1.90
CA ASP A 31 2.76 14.45 -0.57
C ASP A 31 2.43 15.70 0.26
N ASN A 32 1.44 15.61 1.15
CA ASN A 32 1.09 16.71 2.07
C ASN A 32 1.72 16.56 3.45
N LEU A 33 2.53 15.50 3.66
CA LEU A 33 3.24 15.16 4.90
C LEU A 33 2.33 14.97 6.15
N VAL A 34 1.02 14.76 5.96
CA VAL A 34 0.11 14.46 7.08
C VAL A 34 0.43 13.12 7.75
N ARG A 35 0.87 12.13 6.95
CA ARG A 35 1.30 10.80 7.40
C ARG A 35 2.69 10.42 6.90
N GLY A 36 3.21 11.14 5.91
CA GLY A 36 4.53 10.94 5.33
C GLY A 36 5.63 11.66 6.11
N HIS A 37 6.88 11.30 5.83
CA HIS A 37 8.06 11.81 6.55
C HIS A 37 9.03 12.54 5.62
N ARG A 38 9.52 13.71 6.05
CA ARG A 38 10.57 14.44 5.31
C ARG A 38 11.85 13.64 5.18
N GLY A 39 12.22 12.84 6.19
CA GLY A 39 13.39 11.98 6.12
C GLY A 39 13.34 10.98 4.96
N ALA A 40 12.15 10.45 4.60
CA ALA A 40 12.01 9.64 3.39
C ALA A 40 12.28 10.46 2.11
N ILE A 41 11.81 11.73 2.04
CA ILE A 41 12.09 12.64 0.92
C ILE A 41 13.59 12.95 0.82
N GLU A 42 14.28 13.13 1.93
CA GLU A 42 15.74 13.38 1.95
C GLU A 42 16.53 12.20 1.37
N VAL A 43 16.14 10.96 1.71
CA VAL A 43 16.71 9.75 1.12
C VAL A 43 16.49 9.73 -0.40
N LEU A 44 15.26 9.99 -0.85
CA LEU A 44 14.93 10.02 -2.28
C LEU A 44 15.70 11.11 -3.03
N GLN A 45 15.85 12.30 -2.43
CA GLN A 45 16.64 13.40 -2.99
C GLN A 45 18.12 13.01 -3.13
N GLY A 46 18.67 12.33 -2.12
CA GLY A 46 20.06 11.85 -2.16
C GLY A 46 20.32 10.83 -3.26
N VAL A 47 19.36 9.93 -3.53
CA VAL A 47 19.46 8.91 -4.59
C VAL A 47 19.17 9.49 -5.97
N GLY A 48 18.13 10.31 -6.08
CA GLY A 48 17.62 10.81 -7.38
C GLY A 48 18.41 11.97 -7.94
N GLY A 49 18.95 12.85 -7.09
CA GLY A 49 19.63 14.07 -7.52
C GLY A 49 18.73 14.92 -8.40
N THR A 50 19.16 15.18 -9.64
CA THR A 50 18.41 15.98 -10.63
C THR A 50 17.21 15.25 -11.23
N ARG A 51 17.10 13.93 -11.05
CA ARG A 51 15.96 13.13 -11.52
C ARG A 51 14.81 13.07 -10.50
N PHE A 52 14.98 13.68 -9.33
CA PHE A 52 13.96 13.71 -8.28
C PHE A 52 13.43 15.12 -8.07
N THR A 53 12.11 15.23 -7.93
CA THR A 53 11.41 16.48 -7.56
C THR A 53 10.39 16.17 -6.47
N PHE A 54 10.37 16.98 -5.41
CA PHE A 54 9.35 16.93 -4.38
C PHE A 54 8.43 18.14 -4.48
N VAL A 55 7.11 17.88 -4.44
CA VAL A 55 6.06 18.89 -4.41
C VAL A 55 5.20 18.64 -3.17
N GLU A 56 5.28 19.54 -2.19
CA GLU A 56 4.42 19.48 -1.01
C GLU A 56 3.05 20.05 -1.39
N ALA A 57 2.07 19.15 -1.57
CA ALA A 57 0.71 19.51 -1.95
C ALA A 57 -0.29 18.43 -1.51
N ASP A 58 -1.54 18.87 -1.26
CA ASP A 58 -2.67 18.00 -1.00
C ASP A 58 -3.37 17.61 -2.31
N LEU A 59 -3.95 16.38 -2.37
CA LEU A 59 -4.71 15.93 -3.53
C LEU A 59 -5.94 16.81 -3.84
N ALA A 60 -6.46 17.53 -2.86
CA ALA A 60 -7.56 18.46 -3.08
C ALA A 60 -7.18 19.64 -4.01
N HIS A 61 -5.90 19.93 -4.18
CA HIS A 61 -5.40 21.06 -4.97
C HIS A 61 -5.15 20.65 -6.43
N THR A 62 -6.22 20.43 -7.22
CA THR A 62 -6.17 19.98 -8.63
C THR A 62 -5.16 20.75 -9.47
N GLU A 63 -5.14 22.11 -9.39
CA GLU A 63 -4.25 22.96 -10.18
C GLU A 63 -2.76 22.74 -9.83
N ALA A 64 -2.44 22.55 -8.56
CA ALA A 64 -1.07 22.26 -8.14
C ALA A 64 -0.58 20.91 -8.68
N LEU A 65 -1.48 19.89 -8.66
CA LEU A 65 -1.20 18.57 -9.21
C LEU A 65 -1.00 18.64 -10.73
N ALA A 66 -1.87 19.35 -11.45
CA ALA A 66 -1.76 19.52 -12.91
C ALA A 66 -0.44 20.19 -13.27
N ARG A 67 -0.08 21.28 -12.58
CA ARG A 67 1.18 21.98 -12.77
C ARG A 67 2.40 21.10 -12.49
N ALA A 68 2.36 20.28 -11.43
CA ALA A 68 3.43 19.32 -11.14
C ALA A 68 3.61 18.31 -12.27
N MET A 69 2.51 17.79 -12.83
CA MET A 69 2.53 16.87 -13.96
C MET A 69 3.08 17.53 -15.23
N GLU A 70 2.68 18.75 -15.55
CA GLU A 70 3.15 19.50 -16.72
C GLU A 70 4.65 19.81 -16.62
N LEU A 71 5.10 20.37 -15.50
CA LEU A 71 6.52 20.69 -15.27
C LEU A 71 7.39 19.42 -15.29
N GLY A 72 6.94 18.35 -14.66
CA GLY A 72 7.63 17.06 -14.67
C GLY A 72 7.49 16.30 -15.99
N ARG A 73 6.65 16.79 -16.94
CA ARG A 73 6.30 16.08 -18.18
C ARG A 73 5.89 14.64 -17.92
N ILE A 74 5.04 14.44 -16.91
CA ILE A 74 4.67 13.13 -16.41
C ILE A 74 3.95 12.31 -17.46
N ASP A 75 4.29 11.04 -17.58
CA ASP A 75 3.64 10.07 -18.46
C ASP A 75 2.82 9.01 -17.71
N THR A 76 3.09 8.80 -16.43
CA THR A 76 2.43 7.75 -15.61
C THR A 76 2.32 8.21 -14.15
N VAL A 77 1.18 7.91 -13.53
CA VAL A 77 0.93 8.15 -12.10
C VAL A 77 0.93 6.82 -11.35
N LEU A 78 1.65 6.76 -10.23
CA LEU A 78 1.53 5.72 -9.20
C LEU A 78 0.87 6.38 -7.98
N HIS A 79 -0.35 5.93 -7.65
CA HIS A 79 -1.19 6.61 -6.66
C HIS A 79 -1.25 5.82 -5.36
N PHE A 80 -0.47 6.26 -4.36
CA PHE A 80 -0.41 5.68 -3.01
C PHE A 80 -1.06 6.57 -1.95
N ALA A 81 -1.18 7.87 -2.18
CA ALA A 81 -1.73 8.81 -1.21
C ALA A 81 -3.13 8.40 -0.73
N ALA A 82 -3.27 8.12 0.56
CA ALA A 82 -4.53 7.73 1.19
C ALA A 82 -4.41 7.79 2.72
N LEU A 83 -5.54 7.94 3.40
CA LEU A 83 -5.70 7.54 4.80
C LEU A 83 -5.96 6.03 4.84
N THR A 84 -5.27 5.28 5.73
CA THR A 84 -5.22 3.80 5.66
C THR A 84 -5.59 3.08 6.95
N TYR A 85 -5.84 3.79 8.06
CA TYR A 85 -6.14 3.16 9.35
C TYR A 85 -7.61 2.74 9.42
N VAL A 86 -7.85 1.41 9.40
CA VAL A 86 -9.20 0.82 9.41
C VAL A 86 -10.02 1.31 10.60
N GLY A 87 -9.47 1.25 11.83
CA GLY A 87 -10.17 1.72 13.03
C GLY A 87 -10.52 3.21 12.97
N GLU A 88 -9.57 4.07 12.61
CA GLU A 88 -9.81 5.51 12.45
C GLU A 88 -10.89 5.81 11.42
N SER A 89 -11.01 4.98 10.37
CA SER A 89 -12.01 5.18 9.33
C SER A 89 -13.44 5.05 9.85
N VAL A 90 -13.65 4.21 10.88
CA VAL A 90 -14.97 4.04 11.52
C VAL A 90 -15.34 5.29 12.30
N ASP A 91 -14.37 5.90 12.98
CA ASP A 91 -14.58 7.11 13.78
C ASP A 91 -14.68 8.37 12.92
N LYS A 92 -13.97 8.40 11.78
CA LYS A 92 -13.84 9.58 10.90
C LYS A 92 -14.17 9.28 9.43
N PRO A 93 -15.37 8.74 9.12
CA PRO A 93 -15.68 8.26 7.76
C PRO A 93 -15.58 9.35 6.69
N LEU A 94 -15.99 10.59 7.01
CA LEU A 94 -15.95 11.70 6.05
C LEU A 94 -14.52 12.05 5.63
N ASP A 95 -13.55 11.98 6.56
CA ASP A 95 -12.15 12.24 6.24
C ASP A 95 -11.61 11.22 5.24
N TYR A 96 -12.00 9.94 5.41
CA TYR A 96 -11.59 8.86 4.51
C TYR A 96 -12.21 8.98 3.12
N PHE A 97 -13.49 9.29 3.01
CA PHE A 97 -14.12 9.53 1.70
C PHE A 97 -13.57 10.79 1.03
N THR A 98 -13.30 11.84 1.80
CA THR A 98 -12.71 13.08 1.27
C THR A 98 -11.28 12.84 0.79
N ALA A 99 -10.42 12.27 1.61
CA ALA A 99 -9.01 12.05 1.23
C ALA A 99 -8.87 11.01 0.11
N ASN A 100 -9.50 9.83 0.26
CA ASN A 100 -9.25 8.70 -0.63
C ASN A 100 -10.09 8.75 -1.92
N THR A 101 -11.37 9.16 -1.83
CA THR A 101 -12.25 9.16 -3.01
C THR A 101 -12.27 10.52 -3.69
N ALA A 102 -12.58 11.60 -2.97
CA ALA A 102 -12.66 12.92 -3.56
C ALA A 102 -11.25 13.43 -3.97
N GLY A 103 -10.20 13.18 -3.16
CA GLY A 103 -8.81 13.46 -3.52
C GLY A 103 -8.38 12.70 -4.78
N GLY A 104 -8.78 11.43 -4.92
CA GLY A 104 -8.55 10.64 -6.13
C GLY A 104 -9.26 11.23 -7.36
N ILE A 105 -10.50 11.73 -7.22
CA ILE A 105 -11.22 12.42 -8.30
C ILE A 105 -10.49 13.72 -8.70
N SER A 106 -10.00 14.49 -7.72
CA SER A 106 -9.18 15.67 -7.98
C SER A 106 -7.90 15.33 -8.75
N LEU A 107 -7.22 14.23 -8.38
CA LEU A 107 -6.06 13.71 -9.11
C LEU A 107 -6.41 13.37 -10.57
N LEU A 108 -7.54 12.69 -10.82
CA LEU A 108 -7.97 12.37 -12.19
C LEU A 108 -8.27 13.62 -13.02
N ARG A 109 -8.84 14.67 -12.42
CA ARG A 109 -9.05 15.96 -13.07
C ARG A 109 -7.72 16.62 -13.43
N ALA A 110 -6.75 16.61 -12.52
CA ALA A 110 -5.40 17.11 -12.80
C ALA A 110 -4.71 16.31 -13.93
N MET A 111 -4.84 14.98 -13.92
CA MET A 111 -4.35 14.11 -15.01
C MET A 111 -5.01 14.45 -16.34
N GLN A 112 -6.31 14.75 -16.34
CA GLN A 112 -7.03 15.15 -17.54
C GLN A 112 -6.51 16.48 -18.11
N GLN A 113 -6.29 17.49 -17.24
CA GLN A 113 -5.72 18.80 -17.62
C GLN A 113 -4.32 18.65 -18.19
N ALA A 114 -3.43 17.90 -17.52
CA ALA A 114 -2.06 17.64 -17.93
C ALA A 114 -1.92 16.58 -19.04
N ARG A 115 -3.04 16.03 -19.55
CA ARG A 115 -3.10 14.97 -20.57
C ARG A 115 -2.37 13.67 -20.19
N VAL A 116 -2.23 13.38 -18.90
CA VAL A 116 -1.71 12.11 -18.39
C VAL A 116 -2.82 11.07 -18.41
N ARG A 117 -2.57 9.88 -18.98
CA ARG A 117 -3.60 8.87 -19.24
C ARG A 117 -3.29 7.48 -18.66
N ARG A 118 -2.32 7.38 -17.77
CA ARG A 118 -1.84 6.12 -17.22
C ARG A 118 -1.75 6.22 -15.70
N ILE A 119 -2.46 5.31 -14.99
CA ILE A 119 -2.45 5.29 -13.51
C ILE A 119 -2.40 3.86 -12.97
N VAL A 120 -1.48 3.60 -12.04
CA VAL A 120 -1.51 2.42 -11.15
C VAL A 120 -2.01 2.89 -9.78
N PHE A 121 -3.09 2.30 -9.32
CA PHE A 121 -3.74 2.62 -8.07
C PHE A 121 -3.47 1.57 -7.00
N SER A 122 -3.02 2.01 -5.87
CA SER A 122 -2.81 1.27 -4.65
C SER A 122 -4.15 1.00 -3.96
N SER A 123 -4.82 -0.10 -4.31
CA SER A 123 -6.07 -0.56 -3.72
C SER A 123 -5.82 -1.47 -2.52
N THR A 124 -6.81 -2.23 -2.06
CA THR A 124 -6.71 -3.03 -0.83
C THR A 124 -7.61 -4.26 -0.86
N CYS A 125 -7.23 -5.33 -0.17
CA CYS A 125 -8.11 -6.48 0.11
C CYS A 125 -9.31 -6.11 0.99
N ALA A 126 -9.27 -5.00 1.73
CA ALA A 126 -10.41 -4.53 2.54
C ALA A 126 -11.67 -4.22 1.70
N THR A 127 -11.56 -4.10 0.38
CA THR A 127 -12.69 -3.99 -0.54
C THR A 127 -13.57 -5.24 -0.55
N TYR A 128 -13.04 -6.41 -0.23
CA TYR A 128 -13.80 -7.67 -0.18
C TYR A 128 -14.66 -7.80 1.09
N GLY A 129 -14.30 -7.09 2.17
CA GLY A 129 -14.97 -7.15 3.45
C GLY A 129 -14.72 -8.46 4.20
N GLU A 130 -15.77 -9.16 4.58
CA GLU A 130 -15.73 -10.44 5.29
C GLU A 130 -16.29 -11.55 4.39
N PRO A 131 -15.47 -12.13 3.49
CA PRO A 131 -15.89 -13.21 2.62
C PRO A 131 -16.13 -14.50 3.40
N PRO A 132 -17.03 -15.38 2.93
CA PRO A 132 -17.17 -16.74 3.45
C PRO A 132 -15.84 -17.50 3.38
N GLN A 133 -15.61 -18.41 4.34
CA GLN A 133 -14.34 -19.14 4.43
C GLN A 133 -14.05 -20.01 3.20
N GLU A 134 -15.09 -20.53 2.56
CA GLU A 134 -15.00 -21.31 1.32
C GLU A 134 -14.54 -20.51 0.09
N GLU A 135 -14.61 -19.18 0.16
CA GLU A 135 -14.15 -18.27 -0.90
C GLU A 135 -12.68 -17.85 -0.73
N ILE A 136 -11.98 -18.39 0.26
CA ILE A 136 -10.57 -18.11 0.52
C ILE A 136 -9.70 -19.28 0.02
N PRO A 137 -8.63 -19.00 -0.78
CA PRO A 137 -8.00 -17.70 -1.08
C PRO A 137 -8.84 -16.79 -2.00
N LEU A 138 -8.72 -15.45 -1.77
CA LEU A 138 -9.54 -14.45 -2.45
C LEU A 138 -9.13 -14.27 -3.91
N ARG A 139 -10.13 -14.32 -4.81
CA ARG A 139 -9.98 -14.06 -6.25
C ARG A 139 -10.58 -12.72 -6.64
N GLU A 140 -10.09 -12.14 -7.73
CA GLU A 140 -10.58 -10.85 -8.24
C GLU A 140 -12.04 -10.86 -8.69
N THR A 141 -12.59 -12.05 -8.97
CA THR A 141 -14.00 -12.26 -9.37
C THR A 141 -14.98 -12.20 -8.20
N LEU A 142 -14.49 -12.25 -6.95
CA LEU A 142 -15.33 -12.20 -5.77
C LEU A 142 -16.01 -10.83 -5.63
N ALA A 143 -17.22 -10.86 -5.06
CA ALA A 143 -17.99 -9.65 -4.78
C ALA A 143 -17.26 -8.78 -3.75
N GLN A 144 -17.09 -7.50 -4.05
CA GLN A 144 -16.52 -6.52 -3.14
C GLN A 144 -17.64 -5.96 -2.24
N ARG A 145 -17.54 -6.23 -0.93
CA ARG A 145 -18.54 -5.81 0.09
C ARG A 145 -17.81 -5.28 1.32
N PRO A 146 -17.16 -4.10 1.22
CA PRO A 146 -16.36 -3.55 2.32
C PRO A 146 -17.22 -3.32 3.56
N ILE A 147 -16.67 -3.63 4.73
CA ILE A 147 -17.34 -3.53 6.04
C ILE A 147 -16.86 -2.32 6.86
N ASN A 148 -15.98 -1.50 6.31
CA ASN A 148 -15.49 -0.27 6.92
C ASN A 148 -15.30 0.84 5.89
N PRO A 149 -15.29 2.13 6.33
CA PRO A 149 -15.16 3.27 5.43
C PRO A 149 -13.85 3.32 4.64
N TYR A 150 -12.75 2.79 5.18
CA TYR A 150 -11.49 2.68 4.43
C TYR A 150 -11.66 1.81 3.19
N GLY A 151 -12.11 0.55 3.36
CA GLY A 151 -12.36 -0.36 2.23
C GLY A 151 -13.39 0.20 1.25
N ALA A 152 -14.46 0.85 1.76
CA ALA A 152 -15.49 1.48 0.94
C ALA A 152 -14.93 2.64 0.11
N SER A 153 -14.08 3.51 0.69
CA SER A 153 -13.46 4.64 -0.02
C SER A 153 -12.54 4.18 -1.16
N LYS A 154 -11.79 3.09 -0.93
CA LYS A 154 -10.93 2.48 -1.96
C LYS A 154 -11.76 1.84 -3.08
N LEU A 155 -12.82 1.10 -2.75
CA LEU A 155 -13.76 0.51 -3.73
C LEU A 155 -14.45 1.60 -4.57
N LEU A 156 -14.90 2.68 -3.96
CA LEU A 156 -15.51 3.79 -4.68
C LEU A 156 -14.54 4.40 -5.70
N PHE A 157 -13.27 4.54 -5.35
CA PHE A 157 -12.28 5.05 -6.30
C PHE A 157 -11.96 4.03 -7.40
N GLU A 158 -11.93 2.72 -7.13
CA GLU A 158 -11.88 1.70 -8.21
C GLU A 158 -13.06 1.85 -9.18
N ARG A 159 -14.26 2.14 -8.66
CA ARG A 159 -15.44 2.36 -9.50
C ARG A 159 -15.29 3.61 -10.37
N VAL A 160 -14.81 4.73 -9.78
CA VAL A 160 -14.52 5.95 -10.53
C VAL A 160 -13.50 5.69 -11.65
N LEU A 161 -12.42 4.96 -11.37
CA LEU A 161 -11.41 4.58 -12.37
C LEU A 161 -12.03 3.75 -13.50
N ARG A 162 -12.83 2.74 -13.17
CA ARG A 162 -13.49 1.85 -14.14
C ARG A 162 -14.42 2.64 -15.08
N ASP A 163 -15.27 3.49 -14.52
CA ASP A 163 -16.23 4.27 -15.29
C ASP A 163 -15.50 5.34 -16.15
N THR A 164 -14.41 5.93 -15.62
CA THR A 164 -13.59 6.88 -16.39
C THR A 164 -12.84 6.21 -17.54
N CYS A 165 -12.34 4.98 -17.36
CA CYS A 165 -11.71 4.20 -18.44
C CYS A 165 -12.73 3.80 -19.53
N ALA A 166 -13.98 3.54 -19.15
CA ALA A 166 -15.06 3.16 -20.09
C ALA A 166 -15.66 4.38 -20.82
N ALA A 167 -15.45 5.60 -20.31
CA ALA A 167 -15.98 6.82 -20.92
C ALA A 167 -15.27 7.11 -22.26
N PRO A 168 -15.99 7.67 -23.26
CA PRO A 168 -15.37 8.11 -24.50
C PRO A 168 -14.21 9.06 -24.23
N ALA A 169 -13.09 8.82 -24.88
CA ALA A 169 -11.94 9.74 -24.81
C ALA A 169 -12.27 11.05 -25.55
N ALA A 170 -11.72 12.16 -25.08
CA ALA A 170 -11.78 13.41 -25.84
C ALA A 170 -11.16 13.22 -27.22
N GLU A 171 -11.67 13.97 -28.21
CA GLU A 171 -11.18 13.87 -29.59
C GLU A 171 -9.66 14.02 -29.67
N GLY A 172 -9.00 13.06 -30.32
CA GLY A 172 -7.55 13.02 -30.48
C GLY A 172 -6.74 12.62 -29.23
N ALA A 173 -7.41 12.27 -28.11
CA ALA A 173 -6.73 11.80 -26.90
C ALA A 173 -6.89 10.28 -26.72
N PRO A 174 -5.87 9.55 -26.22
CA PRO A 174 -6.05 8.14 -25.85
C PRO A 174 -6.97 8.02 -24.62
N PRO A 175 -7.71 6.90 -24.49
CA PRO A 175 -8.50 6.64 -23.30
C PRO A 175 -7.61 6.49 -22.04
N LEU A 176 -8.19 6.72 -20.86
CA LEU A 176 -7.50 6.44 -19.60
C LEU A 176 -7.24 4.94 -19.47
N ALA A 177 -6.03 4.57 -19.07
CA ALA A 177 -5.66 3.23 -18.68
C ALA A 177 -5.38 3.20 -17.17
N ALA A 178 -6.05 2.32 -16.45
CA ALA A 178 -5.92 2.21 -15.00
C ALA A 178 -5.74 0.77 -14.55
N VAL A 179 -4.85 0.57 -13.60
CA VAL A 179 -4.66 -0.69 -12.87
C VAL A 179 -4.91 -0.44 -11.39
N ALA A 180 -5.69 -1.30 -10.74
CA ALA A 180 -5.82 -1.36 -9.30
C ALA A 180 -5.12 -2.61 -8.76
N LEU A 181 -4.19 -2.45 -7.82
CA LEU A 181 -3.56 -3.56 -7.12
C LEU A 181 -4.15 -3.69 -5.72
N ARG A 182 -4.87 -4.80 -5.46
CA ARG A 182 -5.50 -5.10 -4.18
C ARG A 182 -4.56 -5.95 -3.36
N TYR A 183 -3.76 -5.32 -2.52
CA TYR A 183 -2.82 -6.03 -1.67
C TYR A 183 -3.32 -6.19 -0.23
N PHE A 184 -2.64 -7.04 0.50
CA PHE A 184 -2.95 -7.45 1.86
C PHE A 184 -2.02 -6.70 2.84
N ASN A 185 -1.45 -7.39 3.82
CA ASN A 185 -0.53 -6.75 4.75
C ASN A 185 0.85 -6.60 4.11
N VAL A 186 1.37 -5.38 4.10
CA VAL A 186 2.71 -5.09 3.60
C VAL A 186 3.67 -5.04 4.78
N ALA A 187 4.86 -5.60 4.63
CA ALA A 187 5.87 -5.59 5.68
C ALA A 187 7.29 -5.61 5.10
N GLY A 188 8.28 -5.40 5.95
CA GLY A 188 9.67 -5.39 5.55
C GLY A 188 10.22 -4.00 5.26
N CYS A 189 11.44 -3.92 4.76
CA CYS A 189 12.08 -2.68 4.35
C CYS A 189 12.91 -2.88 3.07
N ASP A 190 13.35 -1.77 2.47
CA ASP A 190 14.31 -1.78 1.35
C ASP A 190 15.52 -2.68 1.65
N ALA A 191 15.91 -3.53 0.69
CA ALA A 191 16.97 -4.51 0.87
C ALA A 191 18.31 -3.90 1.35
N ARG A 192 18.57 -2.62 1.03
CA ARG A 192 19.74 -1.86 1.48
C ARG A 192 19.50 -1.09 2.78
N GLY A 193 18.28 -1.15 3.35
CA GLY A 193 17.92 -0.50 4.61
C GLY A 193 17.82 1.04 4.54
N ARG A 194 17.65 1.63 3.35
CA ARG A 194 17.55 3.07 3.17
C ARG A 194 16.19 3.63 3.60
N LEU A 195 15.12 2.83 3.40
CA LEU A 195 13.75 3.16 3.74
C LEU A 195 13.11 2.00 4.52
N GLY A 196 12.19 2.31 5.41
CA GLY A 196 11.41 1.34 6.18
C GLY A 196 10.05 1.88 6.58
N GLU A 197 9.33 1.12 7.41
CA GLU A 197 8.01 1.48 7.91
C GLU A 197 8.11 2.35 9.17
N ASP A 198 7.53 3.55 9.12
CA ASP A 198 7.40 4.46 10.28
C ASP A 198 6.01 5.10 10.22
N HIS A 199 5.10 4.67 11.09
CA HIS A 199 3.75 5.22 11.20
C HIS A 199 3.53 5.86 12.58
N ARG A 200 2.78 6.95 12.61
CA ARG A 200 2.42 7.65 13.85
C ARG A 200 0.93 7.98 13.85
N PRO A 201 0.11 7.24 14.63
CA PRO A 201 0.46 6.09 15.47
C PRO A 201 0.75 4.82 14.65
N GLU A 202 1.55 3.89 15.22
CA GLU A 202 1.76 2.56 14.62
C GLU A 202 0.62 1.62 14.99
N THR A 203 0.07 0.92 13.99
CA THR A 203 -1.08 0.01 14.14
C THR A 203 -0.85 -1.39 13.54
N HIS A 204 0.25 -1.59 12.83
CA HIS A 204 0.56 -2.86 12.17
C HIS A 204 1.28 -3.83 13.10
N LEU A 205 0.97 -5.12 12.95
CA LEU A 205 1.39 -6.16 13.88
C LEU A 205 2.91 -6.31 13.97
N ILE A 206 3.62 -6.41 12.83
CA ILE A 206 5.07 -6.61 12.81
C ILE A 206 5.80 -5.42 13.43
N PRO A 207 5.58 -4.16 13.02
CA PRO A 207 6.23 -3.03 13.68
C PRO A 207 5.95 -2.94 15.18
N ILE A 208 4.70 -3.17 15.63
CA ILE A 208 4.35 -3.17 17.06
C ILE A 208 5.13 -4.26 17.81
N ALA A 209 5.22 -5.48 17.26
CA ALA A 209 5.99 -6.56 17.87
C ALA A 209 7.48 -6.20 17.97
N LEU A 210 8.03 -5.57 16.94
CA LEU A 210 9.42 -5.09 16.93
C LEU A 210 9.65 -3.91 17.88
N GLU A 211 8.66 -3.02 18.08
CA GLU A 211 8.73 -1.97 19.11
C GLU A 211 8.77 -2.56 20.52
N VAL A 212 8.05 -3.68 20.77
CA VAL A 212 8.15 -4.42 22.04
C VAL A 212 9.56 -4.99 22.20
N ALA A 213 10.11 -5.62 21.16
CA ALA A 213 11.47 -6.15 21.18
C ALA A 213 12.55 -5.06 21.42
N LEU A 214 12.32 -3.83 20.93
CA LEU A 214 13.18 -2.66 21.18
C LEU A 214 12.96 -2.02 22.57
N GLY A 215 12.03 -2.53 23.38
CA GLY A 215 11.70 -1.95 24.68
C GLY A 215 10.92 -0.64 24.64
N LYS A 216 10.38 -0.25 23.47
CA LYS A 216 9.55 0.95 23.30
C LYS A 216 8.12 0.74 23.79
N ARG A 217 7.67 -0.52 23.85
CA ARG A 217 6.37 -0.95 24.40
C ARG A 217 6.58 -2.09 25.39
N GLY A 218 5.75 -2.14 26.45
CA GLY A 218 5.84 -3.19 27.45
C GLY A 218 5.32 -4.55 26.95
N GLN A 219 4.30 -4.54 26.08
CA GLN A 219 3.63 -5.74 25.58
C GLN A 219 2.86 -5.48 24.30
N LEU A 220 2.45 -6.56 23.61
CA LEU A 220 1.62 -6.56 22.43
C LEU A 220 0.24 -7.14 22.73
N SER A 221 -0.84 -6.48 22.28
CA SER A 221 -2.20 -7.00 22.40
C SER A 221 -2.54 -7.93 21.22
N VAL A 222 -3.03 -9.15 21.54
CA VAL A 222 -3.58 -10.12 20.58
C VAL A 222 -5.09 -9.97 20.57
N PHE A 223 -5.64 -9.39 19.50
CA PHE A 223 -7.06 -9.08 19.38
C PHE A 223 -7.86 -10.26 18.83
N GLY A 224 -8.64 -10.92 19.72
CA GLY A 224 -9.41 -12.12 19.42
C GLY A 224 -8.53 -13.37 19.38
N THR A 225 -8.90 -14.35 20.23
CA THR A 225 -8.21 -15.64 20.34
C THR A 225 -9.18 -16.81 20.18
N ASP A 226 -10.40 -16.50 19.72
CA ASP A 226 -11.54 -17.40 19.60
C ASP A 226 -12.11 -17.46 18.16
N TYR A 227 -11.35 -17.03 17.15
CA TYR A 227 -11.72 -17.18 15.74
C TYR A 227 -11.68 -18.65 15.30
N ALA A 228 -12.53 -19.01 14.32
CA ALA A 228 -12.52 -20.33 13.68
C ALA A 228 -11.31 -20.49 12.76
N THR A 229 -10.10 -20.44 13.32
CA THR A 229 -8.80 -20.55 12.64
C THR A 229 -7.93 -21.57 13.38
N ARG A 230 -6.78 -21.95 12.79
CA ARG A 230 -5.93 -23.03 13.33
C ARG A 230 -5.39 -22.81 14.75
N ASP A 231 -5.29 -21.55 15.21
CA ASP A 231 -4.80 -21.21 16.55
C ASP A 231 -5.69 -20.19 17.29
N GLY A 232 -6.88 -19.92 16.75
CA GLY A 232 -7.85 -19.00 17.31
C GLY A 232 -7.60 -17.52 16.96
N THR A 233 -6.49 -17.17 16.29
CA THR A 233 -6.16 -15.79 15.92
C THR A 233 -6.40 -15.51 14.44
N CYS A 234 -6.53 -14.24 14.06
CA CYS A 234 -6.72 -13.85 12.65
C CYS A 234 -5.58 -14.31 11.76
N ILE A 235 -5.90 -14.65 10.50
CA ILE A 235 -4.93 -15.06 9.48
C ILE A 235 -4.85 -13.98 8.40
N ARG A 236 -3.62 -13.56 8.04
CA ARG A 236 -3.35 -12.53 7.03
C ARG A 236 -2.22 -12.94 6.10
N ASP A 237 -2.28 -12.45 4.86
CA ASP A 237 -1.19 -12.54 3.88
C ASP A 237 -0.22 -11.39 4.11
N TYR A 238 1.07 -11.70 4.21
CA TYR A 238 2.13 -10.70 4.39
C TYR A 238 3.03 -10.69 3.16
N VAL A 239 2.92 -9.64 2.37
CA VAL A 239 3.76 -9.41 1.19
C VAL A 239 4.93 -8.51 1.55
N HIS A 240 6.14 -8.88 1.14
CA HIS A 240 7.32 -8.04 1.33
C HIS A 240 7.20 -6.76 0.50
N ILE A 241 7.64 -5.62 1.05
CA ILE A 241 7.54 -4.32 0.37
C ILE A 241 8.20 -4.31 -1.01
N ASP A 242 9.38 -4.91 -1.17
CA ASP A 242 10.05 -4.99 -2.47
C ASP A 242 9.23 -5.77 -3.50
N ASP A 243 8.61 -6.91 -3.10
CA ASP A 243 7.76 -7.70 -3.98
C ASP A 243 6.49 -6.93 -4.37
N LEU A 244 5.91 -6.16 -3.44
CA LEU A 244 4.78 -5.28 -3.75
C LEU A 244 5.16 -4.22 -4.78
N ILE A 245 6.35 -3.60 -4.64
CA ILE A 245 6.81 -2.61 -5.61
C ILE A 245 7.08 -3.28 -6.96
N ASP A 246 7.67 -4.48 -6.99
CA ASP A 246 7.84 -5.27 -8.22
C ASP A 246 6.49 -5.54 -8.90
N ALA A 247 5.40 -5.79 -8.14
CA ALA A 247 4.05 -5.92 -8.71
C ALA A 247 3.55 -4.63 -9.37
N HIS A 248 3.80 -3.46 -8.75
CA HIS A 248 3.44 -2.17 -9.33
C HIS A 248 4.18 -1.91 -10.65
N LEU A 249 5.47 -2.24 -10.73
CA LEU A 249 6.25 -2.10 -11.95
C LEU A 249 5.84 -3.11 -13.02
N ALA A 250 5.55 -4.36 -12.64
CA ALA A 250 5.04 -5.38 -13.55
C ALA A 250 3.66 -5.02 -14.15
N ALA A 251 2.89 -4.16 -13.48
CA ALA A 251 1.60 -3.70 -13.98
C ALA A 251 1.70 -2.57 -15.03
N LEU A 252 2.83 -1.89 -15.15
CA LEU A 252 3.00 -0.74 -16.07
C LEU A 252 2.74 -1.09 -17.56
N PRO A 253 3.18 -2.25 -18.10
CA PRO A 253 2.84 -2.64 -19.47
C PRO A 253 1.35 -2.80 -19.73
N ALA A 254 0.57 -3.21 -18.72
CA ALA A 254 -0.88 -3.38 -18.84
C ALA A 254 -1.64 -2.06 -19.08
N LEU A 255 -1.01 -0.90 -18.80
CA LEU A 255 -1.53 0.43 -19.08
C LEU A 255 -1.48 0.83 -20.56
N ALA A 256 -1.04 -0.03 -21.45
CA ALA A 256 -0.98 0.25 -22.89
C ALA A 256 -2.36 0.19 -23.59
N HIS A 257 -3.38 -0.40 -22.95
CA HIS A 257 -4.61 -0.82 -23.63
C HIS A 257 -5.87 -0.01 -23.27
N GLY A 258 -5.76 1.09 -22.56
CA GLY A 258 -6.89 2.01 -22.31
C GLY A 258 -8.10 1.34 -21.61
N ALA A 259 -7.86 0.50 -20.61
CA ALA A 259 -8.88 -0.21 -19.86
C ALA A 259 -8.60 -0.20 -18.36
N PHE A 260 -9.63 -0.48 -17.55
CA PHE A 260 -9.47 -0.76 -16.13
C PHE A 260 -9.18 -2.26 -15.92
N ARG A 261 -8.13 -2.55 -15.14
CA ARG A 261 -7.79 -3.91 -14.67
C ARG A 261 -7.53 -3.90 -13.17
N ALA A 262 -7.76 -5.04 -12.52
CA ALA A 262 -7.46 -5.20 -11.10
C ALA A 262 -6.84 -6.57 -10.84
N TRP A 263 -5.85 -6.64 -9.93
CA TRP A 263 -5.22 -7.87 -9.48
C TRP A 263 -5.00 -7.87 -7.98
N ASN A 264 -5.14 -9.05 -7.38
CA ASN A 264 -4.73 -9.31 -6.01
C ASN A 264 -3.21 -9.49 -5.96
N VAL A 265 -2.58 -8.88 -4.96
CA VAL A 265 -1.13 -8.97 -4.73
C VAL A 265 -0.89 -9.52 -3.34
N GLY A 266 -0.40 -10.73 -3.26
CA GLY A 266 -0.06 -11.44 -2.02
C GLY A 266 0.81 -12.64 -2.32
N ILE A 267 1.26 -13.33 -1.28
CA ILE A 267 2.09 -14.53 -1.43
C ILE A 267 1.25 -15.81 -1.64
N GLY A 268 -0.09 -15.71 -1.46
CA GLY A 268 -1.00 -16.86 -1.56
C GLY A 268 -0.99 -17.75 -0.32
N ARG A 269 -0.42 -17.28 0.78
CA ARG A 269 -0.36 -17.98 2.07
C ARG A 269 -0.71 -17.03 3.20
N GLY A 270 -1.55 -17.51 4.15
CA GLY A 270 -1.89 -16.75 5.35
C GLY A 270 -1.06 -17.18 6.55
N TYR A 271 -0.58 -16.21 7.33
CA TYR A 271 0.04 -16.38 8.63
C TYR A 271 -0.91 -15.88 9.72
N SER A 272 -1.00 -16.63 10.83
CA SER A 272 -1.78 -16.21 11.99
C SER A 272 -1.04 -15.14 12.80
N VAL A 273 -1.76 -14.42 13.67
CA VAL A 273 -1.14 -13.44 14.56
C VAL A 273 -0.07 -14.11 15.44
N ARG A 274 -0.33 -15.31 15.95
CA ARG A 274 0.64 -16.05 16.78
C ARG A 274 1.87 -16.46 15.99
N GLU A 275 1.72 -16.93 14.75
CA GLU A 275 2.86 -17.28 13.88
C GLU A 275 3.75 -16.05 13.60
N VAL A 276 3.15 -14.87 13.38
CA VAL A 276 3.91 -13.61 13.19
C VAL A 276 4.67 -13.25 14.46
N ILE A 277 4.05 -13.38 15.64
CA ILE A 277 4.71 -13.09 16.92
C ILE A 277 5.90 -14.05 17.15
N GLU A 278 5.73 -15.36 16.87
CA GLU A 278 6.81 -16.33 16.99
C GLU A 278 7.96 -16.04 16.02
N SER A 279 7.67 -15.67 14.78
CA SER A 279 8.68 -15.20 13.84
C SER A 279 9.44 -13.98 14.39
N CYS A 280 8.72 -12.98 14.94
CA CYS A 280 9.37 -11.82 15.56
C CYS A 280 10.25 -12.23 16.76
N ARG A 281 9.82 -13.15 17.60
CA ARG A 281 10.63 -13.69 18.71
C ARG A 281 11.89 -14.39 18.22
N GLY A 282 11.74 -15.27 17.22
CA GLY A 282 12.84 -16.02 16.64
C GLY A 282 13.89 -15.12 15.98
N VAL A 283 13.43 -14.11 15.21
CA VAL A 283 14.32 -13.20 14.50
C VAL A 283 15.04 -12.22 15.42
N THR A 284 14.32 -11.69 16.43
CA THR A 284 14.88 -10.66 17.33
C THR A 284 15.68 -11.25 18.50
N GLY A 285 15.38 -12.49 18.91
CA GLY A 285 15.89 -13.11 20.13
C GLY A 285 15.26 -12.55 21.42
N HIS A 286 14.17 -11.77 21.32
CA HIS A 286 13.47 -11.15 22.46
C HIS A 286 12.15 -11.84 22.78
N ALA A 287 11.74 -11.79 24.04
CA ALA A 287 10.57 -12.51 24.56
C ALA A 287 9.22 -12.03 23.98
N ILE A 288 9.06 -10.76 23.64
CA ILE A 288 7.82 -10.10 23.17
C ILE A 288 6.58 -10.54 23.98
N PRO A 289 6.37 -9.98 25.17
CA PRO A 289 5.21 -10.27 26.00
C PRO A 289 3.90 -9.95 25.29
N THR A 290 2.88 -10.79 25.45
CA THR A 290 1.56 -10.61 24.83
C THR A 290 0.45 -10.62 25.87
N VAL A 291 -0.66 -9.93 25.57
CA VAL A 291 -1.91 -9.96 26.33
C VAL A 291 -3.07 -10.17 25.37
N ASP A 292 -3.98 -11.08 25.74
CA ASP A 292 -5.18 -11.33 24.96
C ASP A 292 -6.18 -10.17 25.16
N ALA A 293 -6.80 -9.74 24.06
CA ALA A 293 -7.79 -8.67 24.04
C ALA A 293 -9.04 -9.09 23.23
N PRO A 294 -10.20 -8.48 23.45
CA PRO A 294 -11.39 -8.74 22.64
C PRO A 294 -11.16 -8.55 21.16
N ARG A 295 -11.98 -9.20 20.31
CA ARG A 295 -11.95 -9.01 18.86
C ARG A 295 -12.11 -7.54 18.50
N ARG A 296 -11.38 -7.08 17.49
CA ARG A 296 -11.63 -5.77 16.87
C ARG A 296 -12.89 -5.83 15.99
N ALA A 297 -13.73 -4.83 16.09
CA ALA A 297 -14.88 -4.69 15.19
C ALA A 297 -14.41 -4.56 13.73
N GLY A 298 -15.01 -5.33 12.83
CA GLY A 298 -14.68 -5.29 11.41
C GLY A 298 -13.36 -5.98 11.02
N ASP A 299 -12.84 -6.89 11.86
CA ASP A 299 -11.64 -7.67 11.57
C ASP A 299 -12.01 -9.11 11.16
N PRO A 300 -11.95 -9.46 9.85
CA PRO A 300 -12.31 -10.79 9.37
C PRO A 300 -11.38 -11.89 9.94
N PRO A 301 -11.88 -13.13 10.17
CA PRO A 301 -11.05 -14.23 10.65
C PRO A 301 -9.85 -14.53 9.74
N MET A 302 -10.03 -14.45 8.43
CA MET A 302 -9.05 -14.89 7.46
C MET A 302 -9.11 -14.04 6.18
N LEU A 303 -7.95 -13.52 5.73
CA LEU A 303 -7.78 -12.82 4.46
C LEU A 303 -6.41 -13.13 3.87
N TYR A 304 -6.35 -13.84 2.72
CA TYR A 304 -5.14 -14.03 1.92
C TYR A 304 -5.49 -14.19 0.43
N ALA A 305 -4.55 -13.85 -0.43
CA ALA A 305 -4.73 -13.77 -1.88
C ALA A 305 -4.75 -15.14 -2.58
N ASP A 306 -5.47 -15.22 -3.70
CA ASP A 306 -5.11 -16.10 -4.81
C ASP A 306 -4.29 -15.28 -5.82
N PRO A 307 -2.95 -15.47 -5.92
CA PRO A 307 -2.10 -14.68 -6.82
C PRO A 307 -2.06 -15.24 -8.26
N THR A 308 -2.94 -16.18 -8.60
CA THR A 308 -2.89 -16.87 -9.90
C THR A 308 -3.12 -15.93 -11.08
N ALA A 309 -4.04 -14.95 -10.93
CA ALA A 309 -4.36 -14.03 -12.02
C ALA A 309 -3.19 -13.09 -12.34
N ILE A 310 -2.57 -12.48 -11.34
CA ILE A 310 -1.41 -11.60 -11.56
C ILE A 310 -0.21 -12.38 -12.11
N ALA A 311 0.00 -13.63 -11.65
CA ALA A 311 1.06 -14.50 -12.17
C ALA A 311 0.87 -14.86 -13.63
N ARG A 312 -0.37 -15.18 -14.04
CA ARG A 312 -0.72 -15.50 -15.43
C ARG A 312 -0.61 -14.28 -16.34
N ASP A 313 -1.15 -13.14 -15.91
CA ASP A 313 -1.35 -11.99 -16.79
C ASP A 313 -0.10 -11.09 -16.86
N LEU A 314 0.66 -10.98 -15.77
CA LEU A 314 1.83 -10.11 -15.65
C LEU A 314 3.15 -10.87 -15.46
N GLY A 315 3.12 -12.19 -15.30
CA GLY A 315 4.31 -12.99 -14.97
C GLY A 315 4.86 -12.72 -13.55
N TRP A 316 4.16 -11.92 -12.75
CA TRP A 316 4.63 -11.57 -11.41
C TRP A 316 4.36 -12.70 -10.40
N ARG A 317 5.34 -12.97 -9.56
CA ARG A 317 5.24 -13.85 -8.39
C ARG A 317 6.06 -13.28 -7.26
N ALA A 318 5.54 -13.34 -6.03
CA ALA A 318 6.33 -12.98 -4.85
C ALA A 318 7.60 -13.84 -4.76
N GLN A 319 8.73 -13.21 -4.52
CA GLN A 319 10.04 -13.85 -4.39
C GLN A 319 10.43 -14.03 -2.92
N ARG A 320 9.98 -13.11 -2.04
CA ARG A 320 10.25 -13.12 -0.60
C ARG A 320 9.01 -13.62 0.14
N THR A 321 8.88 -14.94 0.20
CA THR A 321 7.71 -15.61 0.80
C THR A 321 7.98 -16.13 2.22
N ASP A 322 9.22 -16.01 2.70
CA ASP A 322 9.61 -16.34 4.06
C ASP A 322 9.31 -15.17 5.00
N LEU A 323 8.46 -15.43 6.00
CA LEU A 323 8.08 -14.45 7.00
C LEU A 323 9.29 -13.97 7.83
N ASP A 324 10.20 -14.88 8.17
CA ASP A 324 11.40 -14.54 8.96
C ASP A 324 12.34 -13.60 8.19
N GLU A 325 12.45 -13.76 6.88
CA GLU A 325 13.20 -12.82 6.03
C GLU A 325 12.56 -11.43 6.04
N THR A 326 11.24 -11.37 5.91
CA THR A 326 10.47 -10.13 5.95
C THR A 326 10.63 -9.42 7.30
N VAL A 327 10.42 -10.15 8.40
CA VAL A 327 10.60 -9.62 9.76
C VAL A 327 12.06 -9.16 9.99
N ARG A 328 13.05 -9.94 9.53
CA ARG A 328 14.47 -9.59 9.67
C ARG A 328 14.83 -8.30 8.93
N SER A 329 14.23 -8.06 7.77
CA SER A 329 14.45 -6.81 7.04
C SER A 329 13.92 -5.61 7.82
N ALA A 330 12.69 -5.68 8.34
CA ALA A 330 12.08 -4.65 9.18
C ALA A 330 12.89 -4.42 10.47
N TRP A 331 13.29 -5.51 11.14
CA TRP A 331 14.09 -5.44 12.37
C TRP A 331 15.41 -4.69 12.18
N ARG A 332 16.17 -5.02 11.12
CA ARG A 332 17.43 -4.32 10.80
C ARG A 332 17.22 -2.82 10.60
N TRP A 333 16.16 -2.44 9.89
CA TRP A 333 15.87 -1.02 9.68
C TRP A 333 15.51 -0.31 10.98
N MET A 334 14.64 -0.88 11.82
CA MET A 334 14.24 -0.29 13.10
C MET A 334 15.39 -0.19 14.10
N GLN A 335 16.35 -1.12 14.07
CA GLN A 335 17.59 -1.02 14.88
C GLN A 335 18.49 0.13 14.41
N ALA A 336 18.63 0.31 13.10
CA ALA A 336 19.43 1.39 12.53
C ALA A 336 18.74 2.77 12.68
N HIS A 337 17.41 2.79 12.76
CA HIS A 337 16.58 3.99 12.83
C HIS A 337 15.67 3.95 14.08
N PRO A 338 16.24 3.99 15.31
CA PRO A 338 15.45 3.82 16.53
C PRO A 338 14.42 4.94 16.78
N ARG A 339 14.51 6.05 16.06
CA ARG A 339 13.54 7.15 16.09
C ARG A 339 12.76 7.32 14.79
N GLY A 340 12.81 6.31 13.91
CA GLY A 340 12.25 6.38 12.58
C GLY A 340 12.97 7.40 11.70
N TYR A 341 12.23 8.19 10.96
CA TYR A 341 12.73 9.29 10.11
C TYR A 341 12.92 10.62 10.87
N ALA A 342 13.13 10.60 12.17
CA ALA A 342 13.29 11.80 12.99
C ALA A 342 14.67 12.46 12.85
#